data_eb99f9bb87d4f88187e9add5a16eac57
#
_entry.id   eb99f9bb87d4f88187e9add5a16eac57
#
_cell.length_a   1.000
_cell.length_b   1.000
_cell.length_c   1.000
_cell.angle_alpha   90.00
_cell.angle_beta   90.00
_cell.angle_gamma   90.00
#
_symmetry.space_group_name_H-M   'P 1'
#
loop_
_entity.id
_entity.type
_entity.pdbx_description
1 polymer ?
#
loop_
_entity_poly.entity_id
_entity_poly.type
_entity_poly.pdbx_seq_one_letter_code
_entity_poly.pdbx_strand_id
1 'polypeptide(L)'
;MARFNDDPAGGLGLILVERQHGYQTSDIEKMGLNSQSTAQVVFQDVRVPKTNMMVAPGEAMKALFISLAGSRPLVSLMALGVAQAALDESIRYAQDRSQFGKPIAGHQLISAKLGEMATKIEAGKLLALQALSQVDRGERSDVSAAMSKWFGTQMACEVVGEALQIHGGNGITKEYPVEYMYRAVRPFMVTEGTNEIQKLSIGRALTGIDAFG
;
A
#
# COMPACT_ATOMS: atom_id res chain seq x y z
N MET A 1 -1.77 19.67 -1.49
CA MET A 1 -0.56 20.52 -1.49
C MET A 1 -0.67 21.48 -2.67
N ALA A 2 -0.30 22.74 -2.48
CA ALA A 2 -0.32 23.75 -3.53
C ALA A 2 0.97 24.59 -3.48
N ARG A 3 1.36 25.15 -4.63
CA ARG A 3 2.48 26.09 -4.74
C ARG A 3 1.94 27.50 -4.60
N PHE A 4 2.51 28.28 -3.70
CA PHE A 4 2.08 29.64 -3.39
C PHE A 4 3.02 30.73 -3.90
N ASN A 5 4.25 30.36 -4.26
CA ASN A 5 5.24 31.26 -4.87
C ASN A 5 6.24 30.45 -5.72
N ASP A 6 7.14 31.12 -6.40
CA ASP A 6 8.12 30.51 -7.32
C ASP A 6 9.35 29.91 -6.61
N ASP A 7 9.43 29.97 -5.28
CA ASP A 7 10.51 29.33 -4.53
C ASP A 7 10.39 27.78 -4.60
N PRO A 8 11.34 27.10 -5.24
CA PRO A 8 11.30 25.63 -5.39
C PRO A 8 11.27 24.90 -4.05
N ALA A 9 11.96 25.42 -3.03
CA ALA A 9 12.11 24.78 -1.72
C ALA A 9 11.04 25.23 -0.71
N GLY A 10 10.67 26.51 -0.74
CA GLY A 10 9.83 27.15 0.30
C GLY A 10 8.41 27.49 -0.14
N GLY A 11 8.03 27.26 -1.40
CA GLY A 11 6.75 27.68 -1.95
C GLY A 11 5.57 26.75 -1.75
N LEU A 12 5.75 25.57 -1.12
CA LEU A 12 4.69 24.57 -0.96
C LEU A 12 3.97 24.71 0.38
N GLY A 13 2.63 24.82 0.32
CA GLY A 13 1.75 24.82 1.49
C GLY A 13 0.65 23.77 1.36
N LEU A 14 -0.12 23.54 2.43
CA LEU A 14 -1.31 22.70 2.42
C LEU A 14 -2.55 23.58 2.60
N ILE A 15 -3.51 23.41 1.70
CA ILE A 15 -4.80 24.10 1.77
C ILE A 15 -5.93 23.09 1.64
N LEU A 16 -6.97 23.23 2.47
CA LEU A 16 -8.17 22.43 2.40
C LEU A 16 -9.12 23.02 1.34
N VAL A 17 -9.41 22.22 0.32
CA VAL A 17 -10.37 22.58 -0.71
C VAL A 17 -11.59 21.67 -0.62
N GLU A 18 -12.72 22.24 -0.22
CA GLU A 18 -13.97 21.52 -0.11
C GLU A 18 -14.73 21.51 -1.45
N ARG A 19 -15.63 20.54 -1.63
CA ARG A 19 -16.39 20.40 -2.87
C ARG A 19 -17.20 21.65 -3.24
N GLN A 20 -17.70 22.38 -2.26
CA GLN A 20 -18.43 23.64 -2.46
C GLN A 20 -17.58 24.75 -3.13
N HIS A 21 -16.26 24.62 -3.17
CA HIS A 21 -15.38 25.59 -3.84
C HIS A 21 -15.36 25.42 -5.37
N GLY A 22 -16.02 24.38 -5.92
CA GLY A 22 -16.32 24.28 -7.34
C GLY A 22 -15.22 23.66 -8.23
N TYR A 23 -14.35 22.80 -7.70
CA TYR A 23 -13.41 22.03 -8.51
C TYR A 23 -14.13 20.93 -9.32
N GLN A 24 -13.52 20.52 -10.44
CA GLN A 24 -14.04 19.47 -11.31
C GLN A 24 -13.31 18.15 -11.06
N THR A 25 -14.02 17.04 -11.23
CA THR A 25 -13.45 15.68 -11.11
C THR A 25 -13.88 14.81 -12.28
N SER A 26 -12.99 13.94 -12.74
CA SER A 26 -13.28 12.85 -13.66
C SER A 26 -12.67 11.56 -13.16
N ASP A 27 -13.47 10.50 -13.09
CA ASP A 27 -13.02 9.20 -12.57
C ASP A 27 -12.02 8.54 -13.52
N ILE A 28 -11.07 7.81 -12.93
CA ILE A 28 -10.05 7.04 -13.63
C ILE A 28 -10.34 5.56 -13.42
N GLU A 29 -10.47 4.81 -14.51
CA GLU A 29 -10.60 3.36 -14.47
C GLU A 29 -9.31 2.69 -13.99
N LYS A 30 -9.45 1.68 -13.12
CA LYS A 30 -8.33 0.99 -12.49
C LYS A 30 -8.47 -0.52 -12.63
N MET A 31 -7.34 -1.22 -12.56
CA MET A 31 -7.32 -2.68 -12.54
C MET A 31 -7.92 -3.29 -11.27
N GLY A 32 -7.90 -2.58 -10.15
CA GLY A 32 -8.37 -3.06 -8.84
C GLY A 32 -8.70 -1.91 -7.90
N LEU A 33 -9.18 -2.23 -6.68
CA LEU A 33 -9.69 -1.26 -5.70
C LEU A 33 -10.78 -0.35 -6.29
N ASN A 34 -11.69 -0.92 -7.09
CA ASN A 34 -12.68 -0.14 -7.84
C ASN A 34 -13.77 0.48 -6.95
N SER A 35 -13.98 -0.04 -5.73
CA SER A 35 -14.84 0.58 -4.72
C SER A 35 -14.26 1.88 -4.14
N GLN A 36 -12.96 2.11 -4.27
CA GLN A 36 -12.30 3.35 -3.92
C GLN A 36 -12.13 4.20 -5.18
N SER A 37 -12.89 5.28 -5.31
CA SER A 37 -12.75 6.20 -6.46
C SER A 37 -11.35 6.81 -6.51
N THR A 38 -10.79 6.87 -7.72
CA THR A 38 -9.59 7.65 -8.04
C THR A 38 -9.94 8.54 -9.20
N ALA A 39 -9.70 9.83 -9.06
CA ALA A 39 -10.13 10.81 -10.04
C ALA A 39 -9.03 11.82 -10.36
N GLN A 40 -9.06 12.33 -11.57
CA GLN A 40 -8.38 13.57 -11.90
C GLN A 40 -9.16 14.71 -11.25
N VAL A 41 -8.46 15.63 -10.60
CA VAL A 41 -9.04 16.83 -9.99
C VAL A 41 -8.48 18.05 -10.68
N VAL A 42 -9.37 18.92 -11.19
CA VAL A 42 -8.99 20.14 -11.90
C VAL A 42 -9.46 21.35 -11.11
N PHE A 43 -8.53 22.22 -10.78
CA PHE A 43 -8.76 23.50 -10.13
C PHE A 43 -8.56 24.61 -11.17
N GLN A 44 -9.63 25.30 -11.54
CA GLN A 44 -9.57 26.43 -12.47
C GLN A 44 -10.21 27.64 -11.77
N ASP A 45 -9.42 28.64 -11.44
CA ASP A 45 -9.85 29.85 -10.75
C ASP A 45 -10.66 29.62 -9.46
N VAL A 46 -10.39 28.51 -8.78
CA VAL A 46 -11.08 28.11 -7.55
C VAL A 46 -10.63 29.02 -6.40
N ARG A 47 -11.57 29.78 -5.84
CA ARG A 47 -11.31 30.65 -4.70
C ARG A 47 -11.53 29.92 -3.39
N VAL A 48 -10.52 29.93 -2.53
CA VAL A 48 -10.54 29.27 -1.23
C VAL A 48 -10.21 30.29 -0.14
N PRO A 49 -10.97 30.35 0.96
CA PRO A 49 -10.66 31.24 2.08
C PRO A 49 -9.26 30.99 2.65
N LYS A 50 -8.56 32.06 3.07
CA LYS A 50 -7.25 31.93 3.73
C LYS A 50 -7.29 31.10 5.02
N THR A 51 -8.43 31.06 5.69
CA THR A 51 -8.68 30.24 6.88
C THR A 51 -8.58 28.74 6.62
N ASN A 52 -8.68 28.32 5.36
CA ASN A 52 -8.50 26.92 4.96
C ASN A 52 -7.02 26.53 4.80
N MET A 53 -6.09 27.46 5.03
CA MET A 53 -4.66 27.14 5.05
C MET A 53 -4.37 26.24 6.24
N MET A 54 -4.03 24.99 6.00
CA MET A 54 -3.69 23.99 7.03
C MET A 54 -2.21 24.08 7.44
N VAL A 55 -1.33 24.31 6.44
CA VAL A 55 0.12 24.39 6.64
C VAL A 55 0.65 25.52 5.77
N ALA A 56 1.41 26.43 6.37
CA ALA A 56 2.00 27.56 5.67
C ALA A 56 2.99 27.14 4.57
N PRO A 57 3.19 27.98 3.53
CA PRO A 57 4.25 27.75 2.55
C PRO A 57 5.61 27.60 3.23
N GLY A 58 6.39 26.60 2.79
CA GLY A 58 7.67 26.21 3.38
C GLY A 58 7.61 25.01 4.31
N GLU A 59 6.47 24.76 4.96
CA GLU A 59 6.31 23.68 5.94
C GLU A 59 5.59 22.43 5.39
N ALA A 60 5.06 22.48 4.16
CA ALA A 60 4.21 21.43 3.63
C ALA A 60 4.92 20.08 3.48
N MET A 61 6.17 20.06 3.05
CA MET A 61 6.93 18.80 2.89
C MET A 61 7.14 18.10 4.22
N LYS A 62 7.48 18.85 5.27
CA LYS A 62 7.65 18.32 6.63
C LYS A 62 6.35 17.71 7.14
N ALA A 63 5.23 18.43 7.01
CA ALA A 63 3.91 17.95 7.41
C ALA A 63 3.50 16.68 6.63
N LEU A 64 3.77 16.64 5.32
CA LEU A 64 3.52 15.47 4.49
C LEU A 64 4.31 14.25 4.97
N PHE A 65 5.62 14.38 5.22
CA PHE A 65 6.44 13.25 5.66
C PHE A 65 6.03 12.73 7.05
N ILE A 66 5.59 13.61 7.96
CA ILE A 66 5.01 13.19 9.25
C ILE A 66 3.74 12.36 9.02
N SER A 67 2.84 12.80 8.15
CA SER A 67 1.63 12.05 7.79
C SER A 67 1.96 10.69 7.16
N LEU A 68 2.91 10.66 6.22
CA LEU A 68 3.33 9.43 5.55
C LEU A 68 3.98 8.41 6.49
N ALA A 69 4.65 8.85 7.56
CA ALA A 69 5.21 7.94 8.55
C ALA A 69 4.14 7.12 9.28
N GLY A 70 2.94 7.68 9.48
CA GLY A 70 1.79 6.97 10.04
C GLY A 70 1.00 6.16 8.99
N SER A 71 0.78 6.71 7.79
CA SER A 71 -0.08 6.07 6.77
C SER A 71 0.58 4.88 6.08
N ARG A 72 1.89 4.89 5.85
CA ARG A 72 2.62 3.79 5.18
C ARG A 72 2.47 2.42 5.86
N PRO A 73 2.63 2.28 7.20
CA PRO A 73 2.37 1.01 7.88
C PRO A 73 0.91 0.55 7.75
N LEU A 74 -0.06 1.48 7.75
CA LEU A 74 -1.47 1.15 7.56
C LEU A 74 -1.74 0.61 6.15
N VAL A 75 -1.16 1.20 5.12
CA VAL A 75 -1.23 0.68 3.73
C VAL A 75 -0.62 -0.72 3.63
N SER A 76 0.49 -0.98 4.34
CA SER A 76 1.07 -2.32 4.46
C SER A 76 0.07 -3.31 5.06
N LEU A 77 -0.57 -2.96 6.17
CA LEU A 77 -1.57 -3.81 6.83
C LEU A 77 -2.81 -4.06 5.96
N MET A 78 -3.25 -3.06 5.19
CA MET A 78 -4.34 -3.25 4.22
C MET A 78 -3.99 -4.28 3.16
N ALA A 79 -2.79 -4.21 2.59
CA ALA A 79 -2.31 -5.19 1.60
C ALA A 79 -2.17 -6.60 2.21
N LEU A 80 -1.62 -6.69 3.43
CA LEU A 80 -1.48 -7.95 4.17
C LEU A 80 -2.83 -8.54 4.58
N GLY A 81 -3.86 -7.72 4.80
CA GLY A 81 -5.24 -8.18 5.00
C GLY A 81 -5.80 -8.90 3.77
N VAL A 82 -5.53 -8.39 2.56
CA VAL A 82 -5.88 -9.08 1.31
C VAL A 82 -5.10 -10.39 1.18
N ALA A 83 -3.81 -10.38 1.50
CA ALA A 83 -2.97 -11.58 1.49
C ALA A 83 -3.44 -12.66 2.48
N GLN A 84 -3.89 -12.25 3.68
CA GLN A 84 -4.46 -13.16 4.67
C GLN A 84 -5.72 -13.83 4.13
N ALA A 85 -6.64 -13.06 3.55
CA ALA A 85 -7.86 -13.60 2.95
C ALA A 85 -7.54 -14.59 1.81
N ALA A 86 -6.51 -14.30 1.00
CA ALA A 86 -6.06 -15.19 -0.06
C ALA A 86 -5.43 -16.49 0.47
N LEU A 87 -4.69 -16.42 1.58
CA LEU A 87 -4.17 -17.59 2.27
C LEU A 87 -5.30 -18.46 2.83
N ASP A 88 -6.27 -17.84 3.51
CA ASP A 88 -7.41 -18.57 4.10
C ASP A 88 -8.23 -19.29 3.02
N GLU A 89 -8.44 -18.65 1.87
CA GLU A 89 -9.10 -19.26 0.71
C GLU A 89 -8.27 -20.40 0.14
N SER A 90 -6.95 -20.24 0.03
CA SER A 90 -6.05 -21.28 -0.48
C SER A 90 -6.01 -22.50 0.43
N ILE A 91 -6.09 -22.32 1.74
CA ILE A 91 -6.16 -23.44 2.71
C ILE A 91 -7.45 -24.22 2.48
N ARG A 92 -8.62 -23.55 2.41
CA ARG A 92 -9.90 -24.22 2.17
C ARG A 92 -9.88 -24.98 0.84
N TYR A 93 -9.48 -24.31 -0.23
CA TYR A 93 -9.39 -24.92 -1.55
C TYR A 93 -8.45 -26.14 -1.56
N ALA A 94 -7.29 -26.05 -0.92
CA ALA A 94 -6.31 -27.14 -0.88
C ALA A 94 -6.78 -28.34 -0.05
N GLN A 95 -7.65 -28.15 0.93
CA GLN A 95 -8.28 -29.22 1.70
C GLN A 95 -9.38 -29.92 0.93
N ASP A 96 -10.17 -29.20 0.14
CA ASP A 96 -11.32 -29.72 -0.60
C ASP A 96 -10.93 -30.34 -1.95
N ARG A 97 -9.98 -29.74 -2.66
CA ARG A 97 -9.54 -30.18 -3.99
C ARG A 97 -8.64 -31.40 -3.88
N SER A 98 -9.02 -32.49 -4.53
CA SER A 98 -8.23 -33.74 -4.60
C SER A 98 -7.65 -33.95 -5.98
N GLN A 99 -6.37 -34.33 -6.03
CA GLN A 99 -5.64 -34.79 -7.21
C GLN A 99 -4.61 -35.83 -6.80
N PHE A 100 -4.30 -36.75 -7.69
CA PHE A 100 -3.35 -37.85 -7.43
C PHE A 100 -3.70 -38.64 -6.16
N GLY A 101 -5.00 -38.90 -5.96
CA GLY A 101 -5.53 -39.78 -4.90
C GLY A 101 -5.64 -39.16 -3.50
N LYS A 102 -5.38 -37.85 -3.31
CA LYS A 102 -5.50 -37.16 -2.02
C LYS A 102 -5.78 -35.68 -2.16
N PRO A 103 -6.23 -34.97 -1.10
CA PRO A 103 -6.31 -33.53 -1.07
C PRO A 103 -4.97 -32.90 -1.46
N ILE A 104 -5.03 -31.78 -2.24
CA ILE A 104 -3.79 -31.15 -2.70
C ILE A 104 -2.97 -30.57 -1.58
N ALA A 105 -3.56 -30.23 -0.41
CA ALA A 105 -2.84 -29.86 0.80
C ALA A 105 -1.83 -30.91 1.28
N GLY A 106 -2.06 -32.20 0.96
CA GLY A 106 -1.16 -33.31 1.27
C GLY A 106 0.06 -33.46 0.35
N HIS A 107 0.20 -32.59 -0.67
CA HIS A 107 1.38 -32.54 -1.52
C HIS A 107 2.42 -31.55 -0.97
N GLN A 108 3.68 -31.99 -0.91
CA GLN A 108 4.76 -31.20 -0.27
C GLN A 108 4.90 -29.78 -0.83
N LEU A 109 4.79 -29.60 -2.15
CA LEU A 109 4.91 -28.27 -2.78
C LEU A 109 3.76 -27.33 -2.41
N ILE A 110 2.55 -27.85 -2.24
CA ILE A 110 1.41 -27.03 -1.80
C ILE A 110 1.54 -26.69 -0.33
N SER A 111 1.88 -27.67 0.51
CA SER A 111 2.12 -27.44 1.95
C SER A 111 3.24 -26.43 2.19
N ALA A 112 4.34 -26.51 1.46
CA ALA A 112 5.44 -25.56 1.53
C ALA A 112 5.01 -24.13 1.16
N LYS A 113 4.25 -23.97 0.07
CA LYS A 113 3.70 -22.66 -0.33
C LYS A 113 2.83 -22.05 0.76
N LEU A 114 1.92 -22.81 1.37
CA LEU A 114 1.05 -22.31 2.44
C LEU A 114 1.86 -21.86 3.66
N GLY A 115 2.89 -22.61 4.05
CA GLY A 115 3.79 -22.24 5.14
C GLY A 115 4.59 -20.96 4.83
N GLU A 116 5.09 -20.82 3.62
CA GLU A 116 5.81 -19.63 3.16
C GLU A 116 4.89 -18.40 3.12
N MET A 117 3.66 -18.53 2.59
CA MET A 117 2.67 -17.48 2.56
C MET A 117 2.35 -16.97 3.97
N ALA A 118 2.09 -17.86 4.93
CA ALA A 118 1.82 -17.52 6.33
C ALA A 118 2.99 -16.75 6.95
N THR A 119 4.22 -17.22 6.73
CA THR A 119 5.43 -16.58 7.27
C THR A 119 5.65 -15.17 6.71
N LYS A 120 5.44 -14.97 5.40
CA LYS A 120 5.55 -13.66 4.75
C LYS A 120 4.54 -12.65 5.31
N ILE A 121 3.29 -13.10 5.54
CA ILE A 121 2.24 -12.26 6.13
C ILE A 121 2.64 -11.83 7.54
N GLU A 122 3.06 -12.77 8.38
CA GLU A 122 3.41 -12.48 9.77
C GLU A 122 4.62 -11.55 9.88
N ALA A 123 5.66 -11.78 9.09
CA ALA A 123 6.83 -10.89 9.05
C ALA A 123 6.44 -9.46 8.64
N GLY A 124 5.55 -9.32 7.65
CA GLY A 124 5.05 -8.01 7.22
C GLY A 124 4.22 -7.31 8.30
N LYS A 125 3.37 -8.05 9.02
CA LYS A 125 2.59 -7.51 10.16
C LYS A 125 3.51 -7.01 11.27
N LEU A 126 4.52 -7.76 11.65
CA LEU A 126 5.47 -7.37 12.70
C LEU A 126 6.23 -6.09 12.33
N LEU A 127 6.68 -5.92 11.09
CA LEU A 127 7.30 -4.69 10.62
C LEU A 127 6.32 -3.50 10.70
N ALA A 128 5.06 -3.70 10.36
CA ALA A 128 4.06 -2.64 10.43
C ALA A 128 3.75 -2.24 11.87
N LEU A 129 3.58 -3.20 12.76
CA LEU A 129 3.33 -2.96 14.18
C LEU A 129 4.52 -2.27 14.86
N GLN A 130 5.75 -2.64 14.51
CA GLN A 130 6.95 -1.94 14.99
C GLN A 130 6.92 -0.46 14.58
N ALA A 131 6.64 -0.16 13.32
CA ALA A 131 6.57 1.22 12.83
C ALA A 131 5.47 2.03 13.53
N LEU A 132 4.27 1.46 13.69
CA LEU A 132 3.16 2.10 14.40
C LEU A 132 3.47 2.33 15.88
N SER A 133 4.10 1.37 16.54
CA SER A 133 4.51 1.51 17.94
C SER A 133 5.52 2.65 18.14
N GLN A 134 6.41 2.90 17.18
CA GLN A 134 7.31 4.07 17.21
C GLN A 134 6.53 5.38 17.03
N VAL A 135 5.54 5.41 16.13
CA VAL A 135 4.65 6.57 15.96
C VAL A 135 3.93 6.89 17.27
N ASP A 136 3.36 5.88 17.94
CA ASP A 136 2.63 6.05 19.19
C ASP A 136 3.50 6.59 20.33
N ARG A 137 4.81 6.26 20.33
CA ARG A 137 5.78 6.77 21.29
C ARG A 137 6.38 8.12 20.90
N GLY A 138 5.97 8.70 19.76
CA GLY A 138 6.57 9.95 19.25
C GLY A 138 8.02 9.82 18.80
N GLU A 139 8.47 8.58 18.51
CA GLU A 139 9.82 8.29 18.03
C GLU A 139 9.92 8.49 16.51
N ARG A 140 11.16 8.62 16.03
CA ARG A 140 11.41 8.67 14.58
C ARG A 140 11.06 7.33 13.93
N SER A 141 10.11 7.33 12.99
CA SER A 141 9.55 6.12 12.38
C SER A 141 9.61 6.10 10.85
N ASP A 142 10.25 7.09 10.21
CA ASP A 142 10.29 7.20 8.74
C ASP A 142 10.94 5.99 8.06
N VAL A 143 12.02 5.44 8.64
CA VAL A 143 12.73 4.27 8.11
C VAL A 143 11.92 2.99 8.31
N SER A 144 11.41 2.76 9.51
CA SER A 144 10.58 1.58 9.81
C SER A 144 9.26 1.59 9.04
N ALA A 145 8.66 2.77 8.85
CA ALA A 145 7.48 2.95 8.00
C ALA A 145 7.78 2.61 6.53
N ALA A 146 8.94 3.03 6.01
CA ALA A 146 9.38 2.68 4.66
C ALA A 146 9.64 1.17 4.51
N MET A 147 10.32 0.55 5.48
CA MET A 147 10.55 -0.90 5.52
C MET A 147 9.23 -1.68 5.52
N SER A 148 8.32 -1.30 6.41
CA SER A 148 6.99 -1.91 6.52
C SER A 148 6.22 -1.82 5.21
N LYS A 149 6.13 -0.62 4.61
CA LYS A 149 5.39 -0.39 3.37
C LYS A 149 5.96 -1.19 2.22
N TRP A 150 7.28 -1.13 1.99
CA TRP A 150 7.91 -1.89 0.94
C TRP A 150 7.73 -3.39 1.12
N PHE A 151 8.17 -3.93 2.27
CA PHE A 151 8.14 -5.37 2.51
C PHE A 151 6.70 -5.91 2.51
N GLY A 152 5.80 -5.30 3.28
CA GLY A 152 4.43 -5.82 3.42
C GLY A 152 3.64 -5.81 2.11
N THR A 153 3.73 -4.74 1.30
CA THR A 153 3.03 -4.69 0.01
C THR A 153 3.64 -5.63 -1.04
N GLN A 154 4.96 -5.82 -1.02
CA GLN A 154 5.65 -6.78 -1.88
C GLN A 154 5.24 -8.22 -1.53
N MET A 155 5.33 -8.58 -0.25
CA MET A 155 4.96 -9.92 0.23
C MET A 155 3.47 -10.21 0.00
N ALA A 156 2.61 -9.21 0.18
CA ALA A 156 1.18 -9.36 -0.10
C ALA A 156 0.92 -9.72 -1.57
N CYS A 157 1.59 -9.06 -2.52
CA CYS A 157 1.48 -9.40 -3.94
C CYS A 157 1.98 -10.81 -4.24
N GLU A 158 3.09 -11.23 -3.64
CA GLU A 158 3.64 -12.58 -3.80
C GLU A 158 2.68 -13.63 -3.25
N VAL A 159 2.15 -13.42 -2.04
CA VAL A 159 1.19 -14.34 -1.39
C VAL A 159 -0.07 -14.50 -2.23
N VAL A 160 -0.65 -13.41 -2.72
CA VAL A 160 -1.85 -13.49 -3.56
C VAL A 160 -1.54 -14.14 -4.92
N GLY A 161 -0.35 -13.93 -5.48
CA GLY A 161 0.12 -14.65 -6.66
C GLY A 161 0.21 -16.16 -6.44
N GLU A 162 0.75 -16.59 -5.30
CA GLU A 162 0.79 -18.02 -4.93
C GLU A 162 -0.60 -18.59 -4.67
N ALA A 163 -1.52 -17.82 -4.08
CA ALA A 163 -2.91 -18.23 -3.90
C ALA A 163 -3.57 -18.53 -5.26
N LEU A 164 -3.38 -17.65 -6.23
CA LEU A 164 -3.88 -17.83 -7.60
C LEU A 164 -3.28 -19.10 -8.23
N GLN A 165 -1.98 -19.34 -8.03
CA GLN A 165 -1.29 -20.52 -8.54
C GLN A 165 -1.78 -21.82 -7.87
N ILE A 166 -2.08 -21.82 -6.57
CA ILE A 166 -2.64 -22.98 -5.85
C ILE A 166 -4.01 -23.37 -6.42
N HIS A 167 -4.84 -22.39 -6.80
CA HIS A 167 -6.15 -22.64 -7.43
C HIS A 167 -6.04 -23.13 -8.89
N GLY A 168 -4.88 -23.00 -9.53
CA GLY A 168 -4.67 -23.42 -10.92
C GLY A 168 -5.64 -22.72 -11.88
N GLY A 169 -6.27 -23.47 -12.78
CA GLY A 169 -7.25 -22.92 -13.73
C GLY A 169 -8.43 -22.21 -13.07
N ASN A 170 -8.85 -22.65 -11.88
CA ASN A 170 -9.90 -21.99 -11.11
C ASN A 170 -9.46 -20.60 -10.59
N GLY A 171 -8.17 -20.41 -10.34
CA GLY A 171 -7.62 -19.15 -9.82
C GLY A 171 -7.79 -17.95 -10.76
N ILE A 172 -7.91 -18.19 -12.07
CA ILE A 172 -8.11 -17.13 -13.06
C ILE A 172 -9.58 -16.89 -13.42
N THR A 173 -10.51 -17.64 -12.82
CA THR A 173 -11.95 -17.47 -13.04
C THR A 173 -12.54 -16.53 -12.00
N LYS A 174 -13.67 -15.88 -12.35
CA LYS A 174 -14.39 -15.01 -11.41
C LYS A 174 -15.25 -15.77 -10.40
N GLU A 175 -15.27 -17.09 -10.46
CA GLU A 175 -15.96 -17.96 -9.51
C GLU A 175 -15.24 -18.03 -8.16
N TYR A 176 -13.92 -17.80 -8.17
CA TYR A 176 -13.08 -17.75 -6.99
C TYR A 176 -12.58 -16.33 -6.71
N PRO A 177 -12.48 -15.90 -5.45
CA PRO A 177 -12.14 -14.52 -5.13
C PRO A 177 -10.68 -14.16 -5.37
N VAL A 178 -9.79 -15.13 -5.58
CA VAL A 178 -8.34 -14.89 -5.66
C VAL A 178 -7.93 -14.06 -6.88
N GLU A 179 -8.65 -14.13 -8.01
CA GLU A 179 -8.39 -13.28 -9.18
C GLU A 179 -8.67 -11.81 -8.87
N TYR A 180 -9.76 -11.53 -8.15
CA TYR A 180 -10.09 -10.20 -7.70
C TYR A 180 -9.06 -9.69 -6.68
N MET A 181 -8.65 -10.51 -5.74
CA MET A 181 -7.63 -10.18 -4.75
C MET A 181 -6.29 -9.83 -5.43
N TYR A 182 -5.92 -10.56 -6.49
CA TYR A 182 -4.69 -10.30 -7.26
C TYR A 182 -4.71 -8.91 -7.91
N ARG A 183 -5.82 -8.52 -8.49
CA ARG A 183 -5.99 -7.17 -9.06
C ARG A 183 -6.05 -6.10 -7.97
N ALA A 184 -6.65 -6.39 -6.83
CA ALA A 184 -6.82 -5.45 -5.73
C ALA A 184 -5.53 -5.19 -4.95
N VAL A 185 -4.63 -6.18 -4.81
CA VAL A 185 -3.40 -6.03 -4.02
C VAL A 185 -2.31 -5.23 -4.75
N ARG A 186 -2.28 -5.28 -6.08
CA ARG A 186 -1.20 -4.69 -6.91
C ARG A 186 -1.04 -3.18 -6.74
N PRO A 187 -2.10 -2.36 -6.65
CA PRO A 187 -1.99 -0.91 -6.45
C PRO A 187 -1.25 -0.50 -5.17
N PHE A 188 -1.27 -1.31 -4.12
CA PHE A 188 -0.59 -0.97 -2.85
C PHE A 188 0.93 -0.83 -3.00
N MET A 189 1.56 -1.44 -3.99
CA MET A 189 3.00 -1.24 -4.26
C MET A 189 3.33 0.17 -4.76
N VAL A 190 2.33 0.91 -5.26
CA VAL A 190 2.50 2.24 -5.86
C VAL A 190 2.03 3.36 -4.94
N THR A 191 0.94 3.13 -4.19
CA THR A 191 0.37 4.13 -3.27
C THR A 191 1.33 4.50 -2.15
N GLU A 192 1.22 5.72 -1.59
CA GLU A 192 2.04 6.27 -0.50
C GLU A 192 3.55 6.32 -0.81
N GLY A 193 3.86 6.44 -2.10
CA GLY A 193 5.20 6.35 -2.67
C GLY A 193 5.57 4.92 -3.06
N THR A 194 6.10 4.77 -4.27
CA THR A 194 6.41 3.43 -4.81
C THR A 194 7.39 2.65 -3.94
N ASN A 195 7.43 1.34 -4.12
CA ASN A 195 8.36 0.49 -3.36
C ASN A 195 9.83 0.86 -3.63
N GLU A 196 10.14 1.38 -4.82
CA GLU A 196 11.46 1.89 -5.18
C GLU A 196 11.83 3.11 -4.33
N ILE A 197 10.90 4.06 -4.16
CA ILE A 197 11.10 5.24 -3.29
C ILE A 197 11.33 4.82 -1.83
N GLN A 198 10.61 3.80 -1.35
CA GLN A 198 10.85 3.29 0.01
C GLN A 198 12.27 2.71 0.15
N LYS A 199 12.73 1.92 -0.83
CA LYS A 199 14.09 1.36 -0.84
C LYS A 199 15.16 2.45 -0.83
N LEU A 200 14.99 3.51 -1.65
CA LEU A 200 15.90 4.64 -1.68
C LEU A 200 15.93 5.39 -0.33
N SER A 201 14.76 5.59 0.28
CA SER A 201 14.65 6.22 1.62
C SER A 201 15.39 5.42 2.69
N ILE A 202 15.27 4.09 2.67
CA ILE A 202 15.98 3.19 3.58
C ILE A 202 17.50 3.28 3.32
N GLY A 203 17.92 3.17 2.05
CA GLY A 203 19.33 3.25 1.66
C GLY A 203 19.98 4.55 2.10
N ARG A 204 19.31 5.68 1.88
CA ARG A 204 19.75 6.99 2.36
C ARG A 204 19.92 7.03 3.88
N ALA A 205 18.99 6.47 4.63
CA ALA A 205 19.07 6.44 6.08
C ALA A 205 20.25 5.60 6.60
N LEU A 206 20.60 4.53 5.90
CA LEU A 206 21.71 3.64 6.25
C LEU A 206 23.07 4.24 5.90
N THR A 207 23.19 4.92 4.79
CA THR A 207 24.47 5.41 4.24
C THR A 207 24.75 6.88 4.53
N GLY A 208 23.71 7.66 4.86
CA GLY A 208 23.80 9.12 4.92
C GLY A 208 23.93 9.80 3.56
N ILE A 209 23.91 9.04 2.45
CA ILE A 209 24.09 9.56 1.09
C ILE A 209 22.74 9.61 0.37
N ASP A 210 22.39 10.76 -0.20
CA ASP A 210 21.16 10.93 -0.95
C ASP A 210 21.27 10.28 -2.33
N ALA A 211 20.30 9.43 -2.67
CA ALA A 211 20.20 8.76 -3.97
C ALA A 211 19.09 9.36 -4.87
N PHE A 212 18.49 10.48 -4.45
CA PHE A 212 17.44 11.12 -5.24
C PHE A 212 17.97 12.16 -6.25
N GLY A 213 19.27 12.40 -6.28
CA GLY A 213 19.94 13.31 -7.21
C GLY A 213 20.00 14.75 -6.73
#